data_1f6913b6ab203ba6b2b823593c203a59
#
_entry.id   1f6913b6ab203ba6b2b823593c203a59
#
_cell.length_a   1.000
_cell.length_b   1.000
_cell.length_c   1.000
_cell.angle_alpha   90.00
_cell.angle_beta   90.00
_cell.angle_gamma   90.00
#
_symmetry.space_group_name_H-M   'P 1'
#
loop_
_entity.id
_entity.type
_entity.pdbx_description
1 polymer ?
#
loop_
_entity_poly.entity_id
_entity_poly.type
_entity_poly.pdbx_seq_one_letter_code
_entity_poly.pdbx_strand_id
1 'polypeptide(L)'
;MVEPAKLELLTRNPGEPGFQIQQLQSSQAHRQFRPQRLPNDAWEVTPQPQSPDGTRTYILKNLRHERYLLLSAREYFLWEFFDGSHSLEEIARSFHFEFGAFDYTAIRRLLAKMYQAGLLIEPAQLALQQNRAARKENLWALCLSSIAKYWRRLTFKVPNADRFCSTIYRYGGFLLFHPITLALSIALAIIAAIAAISLSEQAKQFTQIISGNPWQSTFIMLGSLLAVSMLHVLIHALACKAYNRRVRELGFFLLQGVLPTFYADVTDIFMSTRRARVVVDFAGPMVEVVLGSAAFFAAYQSAPGVGQAIWFGIGVLLWEGALINLYPFNFLEMDGYNIVADLLAMPTLRQQALTLAPSLPRRLLRMRSLQRSEWIQIGYLFLCFVSVLVYVIAHLDALRALLPGWN
;
A
#
# COMPACT_ATOMS: atom_id res chain seq x y z
N MET A 1 -28.21 34.01 -26.72
CA MET A 1 -27.37 32.93 -27.32
C MET A 1 -25.98 33.50 -27.40
N VAL A 2 -25.07 33.01 -26.57
CA VAL A 2 -23.65 33.40 -26.62
C VAL A 2 -22.96 32.48 -27.64
N GLU A 3 -22.46 33.04 -28.72
CA GLU A 3 -21.67 32.29 -29.71
C GLU A 3 -20.49 31.61 -29.03
N PRO A 4 -20.24 30.31 -29.31
CA PRO A 4 -19.08 29.64 -28.76
C PRO A 4 -17.80 30.28 -29.29
N ALA A 5 -16.90 30.69 -28.41
CA ALA A 5 -15.59 31.24 -28.76
C ALA A 5 -14.85 30.24 -29.68
N LYS A 6 -14.63 30.64 -30.93
CA LYS A 6 -13.78 29.90 -31.90
C LYS A 6 -12.32 30.20 -31.52
N LEU A 7 -11.63 29.17 -31.01
CA LEU A 7 -10.18 29.23 -30.83
C LEU A 7 -9.52 28.88 -32.16
N GLU A 8 -8.89 29.87 -32.79
CA GLU A 8 -8.09 29.71 -34.01
C GLU A 8 -6.59 29.63 -33.60
N LEU A 9 -5.94 28.56 -33.95
CA LEU A 9 -4.51 28.39 -33.76
C LEU A 9 -3.82 28.72 -35.08
N LEU A 10 -3.01 29.78 -35.06
CA LEU A 10 -2.13 30.12 -36.17
C LEU A 10 -0.85 29.25 -36.09
N THR A 11 -0.73 28.30 -36.99
CA THR A 11 0.47 27.46 -37.09
C THR A 11 1.26 27.84 -38.35
N ARG A 12 2.58 27.93 -38.20
CA ARG A 12 3.52 28.14 -39.31
C ARG A 12 4.34 26.88 -39.54
N ASN A 13 4.21 26.27 -40.71
CA ASN A 13 5.08 25.17 -41.11
C ASN A 13 6.44 25.71 -41.57
N PRO A 14 7.57 25.12 -41.13
CA PRO A 14 8.87 25.50 -41.60
C PRO A 14 8.99 25.23 -43.12
N GLY A 15 9.07 26.27 -43.91
CA GLY A 15 9.24 26.19 -45.37
C GLY A 15 8.07 26.69 -46.21
N GLU A 16 6.92 27.03 -45.64
CA GLU A 16 5.80 27.64 -46.37
C GLU A 16 5.63 29.12 -46.03
N PRO A 17 5.42 30.00 -47.03
CA PRO A 17 5.11 31.40 -46.79
C PRO A 17 3.64 31.53 -46.43
N GLY A 18 3.36 31.80 -45.15
CA GLY A 18 2.02 32.07 -44.65
C GLY A 18 1.70 31.35 -43.34
N PHE A 19 0.64 31.79 -42.67
CA PHE A 19 0.08 31.12 -41.49
C PHE A 19 -1.11 30.28 -41.90
N GLN A 20 -1.14 29.03 -41.50
CA GLN A 20 -2.34 28.18 -41.64
C GLN A 20 -3.23 28.36 -40.41
N ILE A 21 -4.47 28.73 -40.65
CA ILE A 21 -5.51 28.80 -39.61
C ILE A 21 -6.03 27.38 -39.39
N GLN A 22 -5.61 26.72 -38.34
CA GLN A 22 -6.16 25.46 -37.92
C GLN A 22 -7.32 25.76 -36.97
N GLN A 23 -8.55 25.67 -37.48
CA GLN A 23 -9.73 25.72 -36.63
C GLN A 23 -9.70 24.50 -35.72
N LEU A 24 -9.54 24.73 -34.44
CA LEU A 24 -9.69 23.70 -33.44
C LEU A 24 -11.17 23.30 -33.35
N GLN A 25 -11.61 22.37 -34.18
CA GLN A 25 -12.86 21.64 -34.00
C GLN A 25 -12.85 20.79 -32.72
N SER A 26 -11.87 20.99 -31.82
CA SER A 26 -11.60 20.14 -30.68
C SER A 26 -12.70 20.13 -29.62
N SER A 27 -13.51 21.20 -29.48
CA SER A 27 -14.55 21.23 -28.47
C SER A 27 -15.78 20.40 -28.83
N GLN A 28 -16.21 20.37 -30.10
CA GLN A 28 -17.36 19.57 -30.53
C GLN A 28 -17.00 18.09 -30.67
N ALA A 29 -15.86 17.77 -31.29
CA ALA A 29 -15.39 16.39 -31.39
C ALA A 29 -15.18 15.76 -30.02
N HIS A 30 -14.72 16.56 -29.04
CA HIS A 30 -14.52 16.08 -27.67
C HIS A 30 -15.85 15.86 -26.94
N ARG A 31 -16.87 16.69 -27.16
CA ARG A 31 -18.21 16.53 -26.59
C ARG A 31 -18.94 15.31 -27.15
N GLN A 32 -18.73 15.01 -28.42
CA GLN A 32 -19.34 13.86 -29.12
C GLN A 32 -18.55 12.58 -28.94
N PHE A 33 -17.35 12.63 -28.30
CA PHE A 33 -16.57 11.45 -28.02
C PHE A 33 -17.37 10.47 -27.15
N ARG A 34 -17.39 9.19 -27.54
CA ARG A 34 -18.08 8.09 -26.87
C ARG A 34 -17.05 7.14 -26.26
N PRO A 35 -16.78 7.22 -24.95
CA PRO A 35 -15.84 6.33 -24.31
C PRO A 35 -16.39 4.90 -24.30
N GLN A 36 -15.56 3.95 -24.73
CA GLN A 36 -15.92 2.54 -24.75
C GLN A 36 -15.01 1.75 -23.82
N ARG A 37 -15.60 1.10 -22.81
CA ARG A 37 -14.89 0.19 -21.91
C ARG A 37 -14.58 -1.14 -22.60
N LEU A 38 -13.60 -1.85 -22.05
CA LEU A 38 -13.30 -3.22 -22.47
C LEU A 38 -14.54 -4.13 -22.30
N PRO A 39 -14.60 -5.26 -23.02
CA PRO A 39 -15.65 -6.27 -22.83
C PRO A 39 -15.72 -6.75 -21.36
N ASN A 40 -16.89 -7.21 -20.93
CA ASN A 40 -17.15 -7.56 -19.52
C ASN A 40 -16.28 -8.71 -18.99
N ASP A 41 -15.70 -9.53 -19.85
CA ASP A 41 -14.75 -10.59 -19.51
C ASP A 41 -13.32 -10.09 -19.22
N ALA A 42 -13.04 -8.81 -19.53
CA ALA A 42 -11.72 -8.22 -19.36
C ALA A 42 -11.53 -7.45 -18.04
N TRP A 43 -12.56 -7.33 -17.22
CA TRP A 43 -12.51 -6.61 -15.95
C TRP A 43 -13.42 -7.24 -14.89
N GLU A 44 -13.10 -6.99 -13.63
CA GLU A 44 -13.87 -7.41 -12.45
C GLU A 44 -14.08 -6.20 -11.54
N VAL A 45 -15.27 -6.07 -10.93
CA VAL A 45 -15.58 -5.01 -9.98
C VAL A 45 -16.01 -5.61 -8.65
N THR A 46 -15.52 -5.04 -7.56
CA THR A 46 -15.91 -5.45 -6.20
C THR A 46 -16.30 -4.22 -5.38
N PRO A 47 -17.56 -4.17 -4.89
CA PRO A 47 -17.99 -3.12 -3.98
C PRO A 47 -17.26 -3.24 -2.64
N GLN A 48 -16.81 -2.09 -2.12
CA GLN A 48 -16.17 -2.02 -0.82
C GLN A 48 -17.20 -1.71 0.28
N PRO A 49 -16.90 -2.01 1.55
CA PRO A 49 -17.73 -1.61 2.68
C PRO A 49 -17.97 -0.10 2.70
N GLN A 50 -19.13 0.33 3.18
CA GLN A 50 -19.42 1.74 3.34
C GLN A 50 -18.45 2.41 4.32
N SER A 51 -17.95 3.58 3.95
CA SER A 51 -17.21 4.49 4.80
C SER A 51 -18.08 5.00 5.97
N PRO A 52 -17.50 5.50 7.07
CA PRO A 52 -18.24 6.10 8.19
C PRO A 52 -19.21 7.22 7.80
N ASP A 53 -18.98 7.88 6.66
CA ASP A 53 -19.84 8.92 6.09
C ASP A 53 -20.92 8.36 5.14
N GLY A 54 -21.10 7.04 5.08
CA GLY A 54 -22.08 6.40 4.20
C GLY A 54 -21.66 6.33 2.73
N THR A 55 -20.48 6.83 2.37
CA THR A 55 -19.97 6.76 1.00
C THR A 55 -19.51 5.34 0.66
N ARG A 56 -19.85 4.87 -0.55
CA ARG A 56 -19.42 3.58 -1.06
C ARG A 56 -18.31 3.76 -2.08
N THR A 57 -17.32 2.88 -2.05
CA THR A 57 -16.24 2.82 -3.03
C THR A 57 -16.24 1.46 -3.72
N TYR A 58 -15.61 1.39 -4.88
CA TYR A 58 -15.53 0.19 -5.71
C TYR A 58 -14.10 -0.03 -6.14
N ILE A 59 -13.65 -1.28 -6.15
CA ILE A 59 -12.37 -1.65 -6.74
C ILE A 59 -12.64 -2.28 -8.09
N LEU A 60 -12.06 -1.68 -9.13
CA LEU A 60 -12.12 -2.15 -10.50
C LEU A 60 -10.77 -2.75 -10.89
N LYS A 61 -10.78 -4.02 -11.31
CA LYS A 61 -9.60 -4.78 -11.73
C LYS A 61 -9.62 -4.97 -13.24
N ASN A 62 -8.53 -4.62 -13.92
CA ASN A 62 -8.29 -5.03 -15.30
C ASN A 62 -7.65 -6.43 -15.30
N LEU A 63 -8.34 -7.42 -15.85
CA LEU A 63 -7.88 -8.82 -15.86
C LEU A 63 -6.72 -9.07 -16.84
N ARG A 64 -6.56 -8.20 -17.89
CA ARG A 64 -5.49 -8.33 -18.88
C ARG A 64 -4.14 -7.80 -18.38
N HIS A 65 -4.18 -6.67 -17.66
CA HIS A 65 -2.97 -5.98 -17.18
C HIS A 65 -2.78 -6.07 -15.67
N GLU A 66 -3.70 -6.73 -14.96
CA GLU A 66 -3.70 -6.87 -13.49
C GLU A 66 -3.53 -5.52 -12.77
N ARG A 67 -4.19 -4.48 -13.28
CA ARG A 67 -4.21 -3.14 -12.68
C ARG A 67 -5.49 -2.93 -11.90
N TYR A 68 -5.37 -2.27 -10.76
CA TYR A 68 -6.48 -2.02 -9.85
C TYR A 68 -6.72 -0.52 -9.73
N LEU A 69 -7.99 -0.14 -9.72
CA LEU A 69 -8.44 1.24 -9.53
C LEU A 69 -9.47 1.30 -8.41
N LEU A 70 -9.27 2.22 -7.47
CA LEU A 70 -10.28 2.58 -6.48
C LEU A 70 -11.15 3.69 -7.07
N LEU A 71 -12.46 3.44 -7.13
CA LEU A 71 -13.48 4.37 -7.63
C LEU A 71 -14.40 4.81 -6.49
N SER A 72 -14.67 6.09 -6.43
CA SER A 72 -15.81 6.60 -5.65
C SER A 72 -17.14 6.22 -6.29
N ALA A 73 -18.26 6.32 -5.57
CA ALA A 73 -19.59 6.05 -6.12
C ALA A 73 -19.89 6.92 -7.35
N ARG A 74 -19.43 8.19 -7.36
CA ARG A 74 -19.55 9.10 -8.50
C ARG A 74 -18.72 8.66 -9.71
N GLU A 75 -17.50 8.18 -9.48
CA GLU A 75 -16.64 7.66 -10.54
C GLU A 75 -17.17 6.33 -11.08
N TYR A 76 -17.74 5.49 -10.22
CA TYR A 76 -18.38 4.25 -10.63
C TYR A 76 -19.64 4.50 -11.47
N PHE A 77 -20.48 5.45 -11.08
CA PHE A 77 -21.62 5.89 -11.89
C PHE A 77 -21.19 6.31 -13.29
N LEU A 78 -20.14 7.13 -13.42
CA LEU A 78 -19.60 7.54 -14.72
C LEU A 78 -19.04 6.34 -15.53
N TRP A 79 -18.41 5.38 -14.84
CA TRP A 79 -17.88 4.17 -15.47
C TRP A 79 -18.98 3.32 -16.13
N GLU A 80 -20.17 3.26 -15.56
CA GLU A 80 -21.29 2.50 -16.11
C GLU A 80 -21.74 3.05 -17.47
N PHE A 81 -21.59 4.35 -17.71
CA PHE A 81 -21.90 5.00 -18.98
C PHE A 81 -20.80 4.91 -20.05
N PHE A 82 -19.65 4.33 -19.74
CA PHE A 82 -18.57 4.15 -20.73
C PHE A 82 -18.80 2.89 -21.58
N ASP A 83 -19.99 2.79 -22.17
CA ASP A 83 -20.43 1.65 -22.96
C ASP A 83 -20.24 1.84 -24.49
N GLY A 84 -19.73 3.01 -24.91
CA GLY A 84 -19.58 3.39 -26.31
C GLY A 84 -20.87 3.92 -26.97
N SER A 85 -22.01 3.90 -26.26
CA SER A 85 -23.30 4.43 -26.77
C SER A 85 -23.50 5.90 -26.37
N HIS A 86 -23.04 6.31 -25.20
CA HIS A 86 -23.22 7.63 -24.64
C HIS A 86 -22.04 8.56 -24.97
N SER A 87 -22.36 9.77 -25.45
CA SER A 87 -21.36 10.84 -25.62
C SER A 87 -20.97 11.47 -24.30
N LEU A 88 -19.78 12.12 -24.24
CA LEU A 88 -19.36 12.84 -23.04
C LEU A 88 -20.33 13.92 -22.58
N GLU A 89 -21.08 14.52 -23.51
CA GLU A 89 -22.11 15.50 -23.20
C GLU A 89 -23.31 14.86 -22.51
N GLU A 90 -23.77 13.71 -23.00
CA GLU A 90 -24.85 12.93 -22.40
C GLU A 90 -24.46 12.42 -21.01
N ILE A 91 -23.24 11.89 -20.87
CA ILE A 91 -22.68 11.46 -19.57
C ILE A 91 -22.63 12.62 -18.57
N ALA A 92 -22.15 13.80 -19.01
CA ALA A 92 -22.08 14.97 -18.16
C ALA A 92 -23.47 15.47 -17.73
N ARG A 93 -24.45 15.35 -18.62
CA ARG A 93 -25.86 15.69 -18.33
C ARG A 93 -26.46 14.73 -17.31
N SER A 94 -26.29 13.43 -17.50
CA SER A 94 -26.76 12.40 -16.55
C SER A 94 -26.10 12.57 -15.17
N PHE A 95 -24.81 12.87 -15.14
CA PHE A 95 -24.09 13.16 -13.89
C PHE A 95 -24.63 14.40 -13.16
N HIS A 96 -24.98 15.46 -13.92
CA HIS A 96 -25.59 16.65 -13.36
C HIS A 96 -26.97 16.38 -12.76
N PHE A 97 -27.80 15.57 -13.44
CA PHE A 97 -29.11 15.20 -12.94
C PHE A 97 -29.04 14.40 -11.64
N GLU A 98 -28.07 13.48 -11.52
CA GLU A 98 -27.93 12.62 -10.34
C GLU A 98 -27.28 13.34 -9.15
N PHE A 99 -26.24 14.16 -9.39
CA PHE A 99 -25.41 14.73 -8.32
C PHE A 99 -25.55 16.26 -8.17
N GLY A 100 -26.37 16.90 -8.97
CA GLY A 100 -26.65 18.34 -8.89
C GLY A 100 -25.47 19.27 -9.22
N ALA A 101 -24.34 18.73 -9.67
CA ALA A 101 -23.13 19.47 -9.98
C ALA A 101 -22.57 19.08 -11.34
N PHE A 102 -22.21 20.06 -12.16
CA PHE A 102 -21.52 19.82 -13.43
C PHE A 102 -20.02 19.88 -13.23
N ASP A 103 -19.36 18.70 -13.15
CA ASP A 103 -17.91 18.61 -13.01
C ASP A 103 -17.27 17.88 -14.21
N TYR A 104 -17.03 18.63 -15.26
CA TYR A 104 -16.35 18.13 -16.45
C TYR A 104 -14.88 17.68 -16.15
N THR A 105 -14.28 18.29 -15.13
CA THR A 105 -12.92 17.95 -14.70
C THR A 105 -12.86 16.55 -14.07
N ALA A 106 -13.91 16.14 -13.34
CA ALA A 106 -14.01 14.79 -12.78
C ALA A 106 -14.10 13.74 -13.90
N ILE A 107 -14.90 14.00 -14.94
CA ILE A 107 -15.03 13.09 -16.09
C ILE A 107 -13.66 12.93 -16.80
N ARG A 108 -12.96 14.05 -17.07
CA ARG A 108 -11.64 13.99 -17.69
C ARG A 108 -10.60 13.25 -16.86
N ARG A 109 -10.58 13.47 -15.55
CA ARG A 109 -9.68 12.75 -14.63
C ARG A 109 -9.98 11.25 -14.63
N LEU A 110 -11.24 10.88 -14.60
CA LEU A 110 -11.65 9.48 -14.65
C LEU A 110 -11.23 8.84 -15.98
N LEU A 111 -11.50 9.48 -17.11
CA LEU A 111 -11.05 9.00 -18.42
C LEU A 111 -9.54 8.77 -18.44
N ALA A 112 -8.75 9.73 -17.95
CA ALA A 112 -7.30 9.58 -17.87
C ALA A 112 -6.87 8.39 -16.99
N LYS A 113 -7.50 8.20 -15.81
CA LYS A 113 -7.27 7.03 -14.96
C LYS A 113 -7.59 5.71 -15.67
N MET A 114 -8.72 5.67 -16.37
CA MET A 114 -9.19 4.48 -17.09
C MET A 114 -8.27 4.12 -18.27
N TYR A 115 -7.79 5.12 -19.04
CA TYR A 115 -6.80 4.91 -20.09
C TYR A 115 -5.48 4.40 -19.53
N GLN A 116 -4.96 5.01 -18.46
CA GLN A 116 -3.73 4.56 -17.81
C GLN A 116 -3.85 3.12 -17.27
N ALA A 117 -5.04 2.74 -16.83
CA ALA A 117 -5.31 1.38 -16.38
C ALA A 117 -5.55 0.39 -17.54
N GLY A 118 -5.68 0.89 -18.78
CA GLY A 118 -5.96 0.07 -19.96
C GLY A 118 -7.36 -0.54 -19.94
N LEU A 119 -8.35 0.17 -19.37
CA LEU A 119 -9.74 -0.28 -19.24
C LEU A 119 -10.66 0.25 -20.32
N LEU A 120 -10.18 1.20 -21.13
CA LEU A 120 -10.90 1.76 -22.27
C LEU A 120 -10.24 1.32 -23.57
N ILE A 121 -11.06 1.18 -24.60
CA ILE A 121 -10.58 0.96 -25.96
C ILE A 121 -10.03 2.28 -26.48
N GLU A 122 -8.74 2.32 -26.83
CA GLU A 122 -8.08 3.53 -27.33
C GLU A 122 -8.58 3.85 -28.75
N PRO A 123 -9.10 5.07 -29.00
CA PRO A 123 -9.23 5.55 -30.35
C PRO A 123 -7.82 5.81 -30.91
N ALA A 124 -7.53 5.31 -32.10
CA ALA A 124 -6.21 5.35 -32.77
C ALA A 124 -5.56 6.77 -32.80
N GLN A 125 -6.33 7.84 -32.69
CA GLN A 125 -5.85 9.23 -32.67
C GLN A 125 -5.20 9.66 -31.36
N LEU A 126 -5.57 9.07 -30.20
CA LEU A 126 -4.99 9.42 -28.89
C LEU A 126 -3.64 8.73 -28.66
N ALA A 127 -3.42 7.56 -29.21
CA ALA A 127 -2.14 6.84 -29.16
C ALA A 127 -1.00 7.64 -29.87
N LEU A 128 -1.33 8.35 -30.92
CA LEU A 128 -0.36 9.19 -31.66
C LEU A 128 0.03 10.47 -30.90
N GLN A 129 -0.84 11.02 -30.06
CA GLN A 129 -0.54 12.24 -29.29
C GLN A 129 0.29 11.95 -28.04
N GLN A 130 0.10 10.80 -27.37
CA GLN A 130 0.90 10.41 -26.21
C GLN A 130 2.37 10.15 -26.57
N ASN A 131 2.63 9.56 -27.73
CA ASN A 131 4.00 9.34 -28.22
C ASN A 131 4.78 10.64 -28.54
N ARG A 132 4.09 11.74 -28.80
CA ARG A 132 4.72 13.05 -29.04
C ARG A 132 5.04 13.85 -27.77
N ALA A 133 4.25 13.69 -26.72
CA ALA A 133 4.48 14.36 -25.42
C ALA A 133 5.64 13.74 -24.63
N ALA A 134 5.86 12.43 -24.74
CA ALA A 134 6.95 11.72 -24.06
C ALA A 134 8.37 12.06 -24.59
N ARG A 135 8.48 12.76 -25.72
CA ARG A 135 9.77 13.00 -26.40
C ARG A 135 10.52 14.28 -25.97
N LYS A 136 10.03 15.02 -24.98
CA LYS A 136 10.64 16.29 -24.53
C LYS A 136 11.25 16.28 -23.13
N GLU A 137 11.54 15.12 -22.56
CA GLU A 137 12.28 15.06 -21.30
C GLU A 137 13.80 15.17 -21.55
N ASN A 138 14.45 16.04 -20.80
CA ASN A 138 15.89 16.29 -20.84
C ASN A 138 16.68 14.98 -20.70
N LEU A 139 17.48 14.61 -21.70
CA LEU A 139 18.30 13.39 -21.73
C LEU A 139 19.18 13.20 -20.48
N TRP A 140 19.68 14.29 -19.90
CA TRP A 140 20.45 14.26 -18.64
C TRP A 140 19.62 13.90 -17.42
N ALA A 141 18.40 14.41 -17.33
CA ALA A 141 17.46 14.04 -16.25
C ALA A 141 17.02 12.58 -16.40
N LEU A 142 16.85 12.09 -17.62
CA LEU A 142 16.58 10.68 -17.94
C LEU A 142 17.74 9.76 -17.58
N CYS A 143 18.99 10.13 -17.89
CA CYS A 143 20.17 9.35 -17.52
C CYS A 143 20.35 9.29 -15.99
N LEU A 144 20.27 10.41 -15.28
CA LEU A 144 20.40 10.45 -13.83
C LEU A 144 19.24 9.72 -13.13
N SER A 145 18.02 9.90 -13.62
CA SER A 145 16.86 9.17 -13.08
C SER A 145 16.92 7.67 -13.38
N SER A 146 17.47 7.28 -14.55
CA SER A 146 17.66 5.88 -14.94
C SER A 146 18.76 5.21 -14.11
N ILE A 147 19.88 5.88 -13.88
CA ILE A 147 20.96 5.39 -13.02
C ILE A 147 20.46 5.29 -11.57
N ALA A 148 19.79 6.31 -11.05
CA ALA A 148 19.18 6.29 -9.72
C ALA A 148 18.09 5.22 -9.60
N LYS A 149 17.30 4.97 -10.66
CA LYS A 149 16.32 3.90 -10.75
C LYS A 149 16.96 2.51 -10.77
N TYR A 150 18.06 2.36 -11.49
CA TYR A 150 18.79 1.09 -11.60
C TYR A 150 19.48 0.73 -10.28
N TRP A 151 20.11 1.70 -9.59
CA TRP A 151 20.70 1.49 -8.26
C TRP A 151 19.67 1.31 -7.15
N ARG A 152 18.47 1.88 -7.31
CA ARG A 152 17.40 1.72 -6.32
C ARG A 152 16.69 0.37 -6.35
N ARG A 153 16.84 -0.45 -7.41
CA ARG A 153 16.06 -1.69 -7.57
C ARG A 153 16.83 -2.79 -8.30
N LEU A 154 17.86 -3.33 -7.65
CA LEU A 154 18.21 -4.72 -7.95
C LEU A 154 17.07 -5.59 -7.39
N THR A 155 16.07 -5.86 -8.24
CA THR A 155 14.89 -6.64 -7.87
C THR A 155 15.04 -8.04 -8.42
N PHE A 156 15.04 -9.02 -7.54
CA PHE A 156 15.03 -10.45 -7.90
C PHE A 156 13.59 -10.96 -7.72
N LYS A 157 12.98 -11.40 -8.81
CA LYS A 157 11.61 -11.90 -8.83
C LYS A 157 11.61 -13.42 -8.88
N VAL A 158 10.76 -14.05 -8.07
CA VAL A 158 10.51 -15.48 -8.15
C VAL A 158 9.67 -15.76 -9.41
N PRO A 159 10.18 -16.58 -10.36
CA PRO A 159 9.40 -16.92 -11.55
C PRO A 159 8.13 -17.70 -11.15
N ASN A 160 7.00 -17.38 -11.79
CA ASN A 160 5.71 -18.03 -11.51
C ASN A 160 5.30 -18.02 -10.02
N ALA A 161 5.45 -16.88 -9.33
CA ALA A 161 5.17 -16.72 -7.90
C ALA A 161 3.82 -17.31 -7.48
N ASP A 162 2.78 -17.15 -8.30
CA ASP A 162 1.45 -17.70 -8.04
C ASP A 162 1.45 -19.23 -7.96
N ARG A 163 2.12 -19.90 -8.92
CA ARG A 163 2.22 -21.36 -8.93
C ARG A 163 3.07 -21.85 -7.75
N PHE A 164 4.16 -21.18 -7.46
CA PHE A 164 5.04 -21.48 -6.33
C PHE A 164 4.26 -21.44 -5.00
N CYS A 165 3.55 -20.33 -4.72
CA CYS A 165 2.74 -20.19 -3.52
C CYS A 165 1.58 -21.21 -3.48
N SER A 166 0.93 -21.48 -4.62
CA SER A 166 -0.14 -22.47 -4.71
C SER A 166 0.36 -23.89 -4.40
N THR A 167 1.56 -24.21 -4.84
CA THR A 167 2.21 -25.51 -4.55
C THR A 167 2.49 -25.64 -3.06
N ILE A 168 3.14 -24.66 -2.44
CA ILE A 168 3.42 -24.69 -1.00
C ILE A 168 2.10 -24.76 -0.19
N TYR A 169 1.10 -23.97 -0.57
CA TYR A 169 -0.20 -23.98 0.10
C TYR A 169 -0.85 -25.37 0.05
N ARG A 170 -0.86 -26.01 -1.12
CA ARG A 170 -1.44 -27.34 -1.32
C ARG A 170 -0.70 -28.44 -0.53
N TYR A 171 0.62 -28.37 -0.43
CA TYR A 171 1.44 -29.40 0.24
C TYR A 171 1.64 -29.19 1.73
N GLY A 172 0.84 -28.37 2.38
CA GLY A 172 0.83 -28.23 3.84
C GLY A 172 0.64 -26.79 4.33
N GLY A 173 0.85 -25.77 3.48
CA GLY A 173 0.67 -24.38 3.87
C GLY A 173 -0.76 -24.06 4.35
N PHE A 174 -1.77 -24.80 3.93
CA PHE A 174 -3.15 -24.67 4.42
C PHE A 174 -3.30 -24.95 5.93
N LEU A 175 -2.42 -25.77 6.49
CA LEU A 175 -2.43 -26.09 7.92
C LEU A 175 -2.14 -24.86 8.80
N LEU A 176 -1.37 -23.88 8.27
CA LEU A 176 -1.05 -22.65 8.99
C LEU A 176 -2.28 -21.81 9.31
N PHE A 177 -3.33 -21.93 8.49
CA PHE A 177 -4.59 -21.18 8.64
C PHE A 177 -5.70 -22.02 9.30
N HIS A 178 -5.36 -23.20 9.81
CA HIS A 178 -6.31 -24.05 10.51
C HIS A 178 -6.55 -23.55 11.94
N PRO A 179 -7.78 -23.57 12.47
CA PRO A 179 -8.08 -23.11 13.83
C PRO A 179 -7.23 -23.77 14.94
N ILE A 180 -6.89 -25.03 14.76
CA ILE A 180 -6.01 -25.76 15.71
C ILE A 180 -4.62 -25.14 15.73
N THR A 181 -4.05 -24.84 14.57
CA THR A 181 -2.73 -24.19 14.48
C THR A 181 -2.75 -22.82 15.15
N LEU A 182 -3.82 -22.03 14.94
CA LEU A 182 -4.00 -20.76 15.63
C LEU A 182 -4.07 -20.93 17.15
N ALA A 183 -4.85 -21.91 17.65
CA ALA A 183 -4.94 -22.20 19.08
C ALA A 183 -3.60 -22.62 19.68
N LEU A 184 -2.84 -23.47 18.97
CA LEU A 184 -1.49 -23.88 19.39
C LEU A 184 -0.51 -22.70 19.38
N SER A 185 -0.61 -21.80 18.40
CA SER A 185 0.23 -20.58 18.34
C SER A 185 -0.07 -19.66 19.51
N ILE A 186 -1.33 -19.49 19.89
CA ILE A 186 -1.71 -18.69 21.06
C ILE A 186 -1.20 -19.36 22.36
N ALA A 187 -1.35 -20.67 22.50
CA ALA A 187 -0.83 -21.39 23.66
C ALA A 187 0.70 -21.26 23.77
N LEU A 188 1.41 -21.39 22.65
CA LEU A 188 2.85 -21.21 22.61
C LEU A 188 3.25 -19.77 23.00
N ALA A 189 2.50 -18.75 22.52
CA ALA A 189 2.76 -17.35 22.87
C ALA A 189 2.56 -17.09 24.38
N ILE A 190 1.55 -17.70 25.01
CA ILE A 190 1.33 -17.59 26.44
C ILE A 190 2.49 -18.23 27.23
N ILE A 191 2.90 -19.45 26.84
CA ILE A 191 4.05 -20.12 27.47
C ILE A 191 5.32 -19.30 27.32
N ALA A 192 5.54 -18.76 26.13
CA ALA A 192 6.71 -17.91 25.83
C ALA A 192 6.68 -16.60 26.62
N ALA A 193 5.52 -16.00 26.85
CA ALA A 193 5.41 -14.81 27.70
C ALA A 193 5.83 -15.11 29.14
N ILE A 194 5.44 -16.24 29.69
CA ILE A 194 5.85 -16.70 31.02
C ILE A 194 7.38 -16.92 31.04
N ALA A 195 7.93 -17.58 30.02
CA ALA A 195 9.36 -17.80 29.88
C ALA A 195 10.13 -16.47 29.76
N ALA A 196 9.66 -15.54 28.95
CA ALA A 196 10.26 -14.21 28.77
C ALA A 196 10.27 -13.41 30.09
N ILE A 197 9.17 -13.42 30.83
CA ILE A 197 9.06 -12.76 32.16
C ILE A 197 10.04 -13.39 33.14
N SER A 198 10.14 -14.74 33.21
CA SER A 198 11.06 -15.42 34.12
C SER A 198 12.54 -15.13 33.83
N LEU A 199 12.87 -14.87 32.56
CA LEU A 199 14.22 -14.53 32.10
C LEU A 199 14.51 -13.02 32.13
N SER A 200 13.51 -12.18 32.33
CA SER A 200 13.65 -10.71 32.23
C SER A 200 14.62 -10.11 33.25
N GLU A 201 14.76 -10.71 34.43
CA GLU A 201 15.73 -10.29 35.44
C GLU A 201 17.17 -10.47 34.95
N GLN A 202 17.41 -11.43 34.05
CA GLN A 202 18.74 -11.70 33.47
C GLN A 202 18.99 -10.86 32.18
N ALA A 203 18.05 -10.02 31.73
CA ALA A 203 18.15 -9.28 30.46
C ALA A 203 19.42 -8.41 30.38
N LYS A 204 19.82 -7.77 31.48
CA LYS A 204 21.07 -6.99 31.54
C LYS A 204 22.31 -7.87 31.30
N GLN A 205 22.34 -9.05 31.90
CA GLN A 205 23.42 -10.02 31.69
C GLN A 205 23.45 -10.52 30.21
N PHE A 206 22.29 -10.81 29.63
CA PHE A 206 22.18 -11.19 28.23
C PHE A 206 22.70 -10.09 27.30
N THR A 207 22.36 -8.84 27.55
CA THR A 207 22.88 -7.69 26.79
C THR A 207 24.40 -7.61 26.87
N GLN A 208 25.00 -7.83 28.04
CA GLN A 208 26.45 -7.82 28.23
C GLN A 208 27.11 -8.98 27.46
N ILE A 209 26.54 -10.19 27.47
CA ILE A 209 27.04 -11.34 26.75
C ILE A 209 27.01 -11.09 25.22
N ILE A 210 25.88 -10.54 24.73
CA ILE A 210 25.71 -10.21 23.32
C ILE A 210 26.71 -9.12 22.90
N SER A 211 26.90 -8.09 23.71
CA SER A 211 27.87 -7.02 23.46
C SER A 211 29.31 -7.47 23.53
N GLY A 212 29.63 -8.52 24.30
CA GLY A 212 30.96 -9.11 24.40
C GLY A 212 31.37 -9.86 23.12
N ASN A 213 30.42 -10.27 22.27
CA ASN A 213 30.65 -10.93 21.01
C ASN A 213 29.91 -10.24 19.85
N PRO A 214 30.22 -8.96 19.54
CA PRO A 214 29.38 -8.12 18.73
C PRO A 214 29.21 -8.65 17.30
N TRP A 215 30.25 -9.13 16.67
CA TRP A 215 30.19 -9.63 15.30
C TRP A 215 29.32 -10.88 15.17
N GLN A 216 29.57 -11.88 16.02
CA GLN A 216 28.82 -13.13 16.01
C GLN A 216 27.33 -12.87 16.29
N SER A 217 27.03 -12.09 17.32
CA SER A 217 25.66 -11.76 17.72
C SER A 217 24.95 -10.98 16.62
N THR A 218 25.62 -9.99 16.02
CA THR A 218 25.04 -9.19 14.91
C THR A 218 24.74 -10.06 13.71
N PHE A 219 25.66 -10.95 13.28
CA PHE A 219 25.41 -11.83 12.14
C PHE A 219 24.26 -12.80 12.38
N ILE A 220 24.17 -13.39 13.59
CA ILE A 220 23.08 -14.31 13.92
C ILE A 220 21.74 -13.56 13.97
N MET A 221 21.67 -12.40 14.63
CA MET A 221 20.45 -11.59 14.73
C MET A 221 20.02 -11.09 13.35
N LEU A 222 20.93 -10.56 12.54
CA LEU A 222 20.64 -10.11 11.18
C LEU A 222 20.16 -11.27 10.30
N GLY A 223 20.83 -12.41 10.37
CA GLY A 223 20.42 -13.62 9.64
C GLY A 223 19.02 -14.08 10.06
N SER A 224 18.72 -14.08 11.35
CA SER A 224 17.39 -14.41 11.87
C SER A 224 16.34 -13.43 11.40
N LEU A 225 16.62 -12.14 11.45
CA LEU A 225 15.72 -11.08 10.97
C LEU A 225 15.40 -11.24 9.48
N LEU A 226 16.43 -11.50 8.65
CA LEU A 226 16.23 -11.70 7.23
C LEU A 226 15.43 -12.96 6.92
N ALA A 227 15.73 -14.08 7.60
CA ALA A 227 14.98 -15.33 7.44
C ALA A 227 13.51 -15.16 7.83
N VAL A 228 13.25 -14.48 8.95
CA VAL A 228 11.87 -14.22 9.42
C VAL A 228 11.16 -13.22 8.52
N SER A 229 11.83 -12.17 8.05
CA SER A 229 11.24 -11.24 7.07
C SER A 229 10.83 -11.95 5.77
N MET A 230 11.62 -12.90 5.30
CA MET A 230 11.26 -13.73 4.15
C MET A 230 10.02 -14.59 4.45
N LEU A 231 9.97 -15.23 5.62
CA LEU A 231 8.81 -16.03 6.03
C LEU A 231 7.56 -15.17 6.23
N HIS A 232 7.69 -14.02 6.85
CA HIS A 232 6.60 -13.04 7.03
C HIS A 232 5.92 -12.73 5.69
N VAL A 233 6.70 -12.35 4.69
CA VAL A 233 6.20 -12.05 3.34
C VAL A 233 5.61 -13.29 2.67
N LEU A 234 6.22 -14.45 2.82
CA LEU A 234 5.71 -15.71 2.29
C LEU A 234 4.36 -16.09 2.92
N ILE A 235 4.18 -15.85 4.22
CA ILE A 235 2.92 -16.16 4.90
C ILE A 235 1.79 -15.24 4.43
N HIS A 236 2.03 -13.96 4.15
CA HIS A 236 1.04 -13.10 3.46
C HIS A 236 0.62 -13.69 2.11
N ALA A 237 1.59 -14.17 1.32
CA ALA A 237 1.30 -14.80 0.04
C ALA A 237 0.47 -16.10 0.19
N LEU A 238 0.79 -16.94 1.18
CA LEU A 238 0.02 -18.15 1.47
C LEU A 238 -1.38 -17.83 2.02
N ALA A 239 -1.52 -16.80 2.85
CA ALA A 239 -2.82 -16.33 3.32
C ALA A 239 -3.70 -15.83 2.16
N CYS A 240 -3.11 -15.15 1.17
CA CYS A 240 -3.80 -14.77 -0.06
C CYS A 240 -4.32 -16.02 -0.81
N LYS A 241 -3.54 -17.13 -0.84
CA LYS A 241 -3.95 -18.40 -1.43
C LYS A 241 -5.10 -19.09 -0.67
N ALA A 242 -5.18 -18.92 0.65
CA ALA A 242 -6.30 -19.42 1.45
C ALA A 242 -7.65 -18.86 0.99
N TYR A 243 -7.65 -17.66 0.41
CA TYR A 243 -8.84 -17.02 -0.16
C TYR A 243 -8.96 -17.16 -1.67
N ASN A 244 -8.23 -18.10 -2.29
CA ASN A 244 -8.21 -18.35 -3.74
C ASN A 244 -7.86 -17.12 -4.58
N ARG A 245 -7.02 -16.23 -4.03
CA ARG A 245 -6.54 -15.03 -4.74
C ARG A 245 -5.13 -15.24 -5.29
N ARG A 246 -4.80 -14.47 -6.33
CA ARG A 246 -3.51 -14.59 -7.02
C ARG A 246 -2.43 -13.81 -6.30
N VAL A 247 -1.23 -14.41 -6.23
CA VAL A 247 0.00 -13.72 -5.82
C VAL A 247 0.71 -13.26 -7.08
N ARG A 248 0.71 -11.94 -7.35
CA ARG A 248 1.23 -11.39 -8.60
C ARG A 248 2.74 -11.51 -8.71
N GLU A 249 3.43 -11.12 -7.65
CA GLU A 249 4.89 -11.14 -7.60
C GLU A 249 5.35 -11.55 -6.19
N LEU A 250 6.47 -12.24 -6.12
CA LEU A 250 7.21 -12.55 -4.90
C LEU A 250 8.69 -12.33 -5.22
N GLY A 251 9.42 -11.73 -4.30
CA GLY A 251 10.83 -11.50 -4.55
C GLY A 251 11.50 -10.72 -3.44
N PHE A 252 12.72 -10.27 -3.72
CA PHE A 252 13.42 -9.33 -2.86
C PHE A 252 14.09 -8.24 -3.71
N PHE A 253 14.33 -7.11 -3.10
CA PHE A 253 15.08 -6.02 -3.67
C PHE A 253 16.05 -5.45 -2.65
N LEU A 254 17.12 -4.83 -3.13
CA LEU A 254 18.05 -4.13 -2.26
C LEU A 254 17.56 -2.68 -2.07
N LEU A 255 17.02 -2.38 -0.90
CA LEU A 255 16.63 -1.02 -0.55
C LEU A 255 17.90 -0.16 -0.47
N GLN A 256 17.93 0.91 -1.26
CA GLN A 256 19.10 1.80 -1.41
C GLN A 256 20.40 1.04 -1.79
N GLY A 257 20.28 -0.14 -2.41
CA GLY A 257 21.42 -0.95 -2.84
C GLY A 257 22.14 -1.72 -1.73
N VAL A 258 21.67 -1.69 -0.50
CA VAL A 258 22.37 -2.28 0.66
C VAL A 258 21.47 -3.26 1.43
N LEU A 259 20.26 -2.85 1.79
CA LEU A 259 19.40 -3.62 2.68
C LEU A 259 18.48 -4.57 1.88
N PRO A 260 18.62 -5.90 2.01
CA PRO A 260 17.70 -6.84 1.37
C PRO A 260 16.31 -6.74 2.01
N THR A 261 15.31 -6.46 1.19
CA THR A 261 13.91 -6.31 1.58
C THR A 261 13.08 -7.28 0.76
N PHE A 262 12.38 -8.18 1.42
CA PHE A 262 11.45 -9.11 0.77
C PHE A 262 10.11 -8.46 0.52
N TYR A 263 9.41 -8.89 -0.54
CA TYR A 263 8.07 -8.39 -0.85
C TYR A 263 7.22 -9.46 -1.51
N ALA A 264 5.91 -9.38 -1.29
CA ALA A 264 4.89 -10.10 -2.04
C ALA A 264 3.82 -9.13 -2.53
N ASP A 265 3.49 -9.19 -3.79
CA ASP A 265 2.34 -8.47 -4.33
C ASP A 265 1.07 -9.31 -4.19
N VAL A 266 0.38 -9.08 -3.10
CA VAL A 266 -0.91 -9.71 -2.75
C VAL A 266 -2.09 -8.79 -3.05
N THR A 267 -1.92 -7.77 -3.91
CA THR A 267 -2.94 -6.76 -4.22
C THR A 267 -4.28 -7.36 -4.66
N ASP A 268 -4.28 -8.59 -5.23
CA ASP A 268 -5.52 -9.29 -5.62
C ASP A 268 -6.46 -9.57 -4.44
N ILE A 269 -5.97 -9.53 -3.19
CA ILE A 269 -6.81 -9.69 -1.99
C ILE A 269 -7.85 -8.57 -1.84
N PHE A 270 -7.61 -7.39 -2.43
CA PHE A 270 -8.58 -6.30 -2.43
C PHE A 270 -9.89 -6.63 -3.17
N MET A 271 -9.87 -7.64 -4.05
CA MET A 271 -11.06 -8.19 -4.69
C MET A 271 -11.83 -9.17 -3.78
N SER A 272 -11.38 -9.38 -2.55
CA SER A 272 -12.01 -10.26 -1.57
C SER A 272 -12.72 -9.47 -0.47
N THR A 273 -13.25 -10.18 0.54
CA THR A 273 -13.95 -9.56 1.67
C THR A 273 -12.98 -8.83 2.60
N ARG A 274 -13.50 -7.87 3.39
CA ARG A 274 -12.73 -7.18 4.43
C ARG A 274 -12.07 -8.16 5.40
N ARG A 275 -12.79 -9.22 5.81
CA ARG A 275 -12.24 -10.25 6.71
C ARG A 275 -11.01 -10.93 6.11
N ALA A 276 -11.05 -11.22 4.81
CA ALA A 276 -9.92 -11.85 4.12
C ALA A 276 -8.69 -10.93 4.11
N ARG A 277 -8.86 -9.62 3.89
CA ARG A 277 -7.76 -8.64 3.93
C ARG A 277 -7.13 -8.56 5.31
N VAL A 278 -7.96 -8.40 6.36
CA VAL A 278 -7.49 -8.37 7.76
C VAL A 278 -6.72 -9.64 8.13
N VAL A 279 -7.18 -10.81 7.69
CA VAL A 279 -6.47 -12.08 7.95
C VAL A 279 -5.14 -12.14 7.21
N VAL A 280 -5.09 -11.66 5.96
CA VAL A 280 -3.84 -11.61 5.19
C VAL A 280 -2.85 -10.66 5.85
N ASP A 281 -3.26 -9.45 6.24
CA ASP A 281 -2.38 -8.48 6.89
C ASP A 281 -1.91 -8.97 8.27
N PHE A 282 -2.76 -9.68 9.02
CA PHE A 282 -2.38 -10.24 10.32
C PHE A 282 -1.45 -11.45 10.21
N ALA A 283 -1.46 -12.17 9.10
CA ALA A 283 -0.73 -13.42 8.94
C ALA A 283 0.80 -13.26 9.02
N GLY A 284 1.36 -12.17 8.46
CA GLY A 284 2.78 -11.87 8.54
C GLY A 284 3.28 -11.67 9.97
N PRO A 285 2.75 -10.70 10.72
CA PRO A 285 3.14 -10.48 12.12
C PRO A 285 2.93 -11.72 13.01
N MET A 286 1.92 -12.54 12.72
CA MET A 286 1.69 -13.77 13.46
C MET A 286 2.88 -14.74 13.39
N VAL A 287 3.56 -14.86 12.23
CA VAL A 287 4.75 -15.73 12.14
C VAL A 287 5.90 -15.21 13.00
N GLU A 288 6.04 -13.89 13.11
CA GLU A 288 7.04 -13.27 14.00
C GLU A 288 6.75 -13.60 15.46
N VAL A 289 5.48 -13.52 15.87
CA VAL A 289 5.05 -13.91 17.22
C VAL A 289 5.35 -15.40 17.48
N VAL A 290 5.01 -16.28 16.55
CA VAL A 290 5.21 -17.75 16.71
C VAL A 290 6.70 -18.08 16.81
N LEU A 291 7.52 -17.56 15.91
CA LEU A 291 8.96 -17.83 15.90
C LEU A 291 9.67 -17.17 17.08
N GLY A 292 9.28 -15.96 17.47
CA GLY A 292 9.76 -15.31 18.69
C GLY A 292 9.39 -16.09 19.95
N SER A 293 8.18 -16.65 19.99
CA SER A 293 7.74 -17.52 21.07
C SER A 293 8.56 -18.80 21.16
N ALA A 294 8.85 -19.42 20.02
CA ALA A 294 9.74 -20.58 19.96
C ALA A 294 11.17 -20.23 20.46
N ALA A 295 11.66 -19.04 20.12
CA ALA A 295 12.95 -18.55 20.58
C ALA A 295 12.97 -18.32 22.10
N PHE A 296 11.95 -17.71 22.71
CA PHE A 296 11.86 -17.57 24.15
C PHE A 296 11.77 -18.93 24.86
N PHE A 297 11.01 -19.86 24.31
CA PHE A 297 10.96 -21.23 24.84
C PHE A 297 12.31 -21.92 24.76
N ALA A 298 13.04 -21.78 23.63
CA ALA A 298 14.38 -22.30 23.47
C ALA A 298 15.37 -21.64 24.48
N ALA A 299 15.29 -20.33 24.71
CA ALA A 299 16.07 -19.64 25.72
C ALA A 299 15.81 -20.20 27.13
N TYR A 300 14.55 -20.46 27.47
CA TYR A 300 14.18 -21.02 28.77
C TYR A 300 14.74 -22.43 28.99
N GLN A 301 14.79 -23.25 27.95
CA GLN A 301 15.35 -24.62 28.00
C GLN A 301 16.88 -24.68 27.86
N SER A 302 17.51 -23.57 27.47
CA SER A 302 18.95 -23.52 27.26
C SER A 302 19.71 -23.38 28.56
N ALA A 303 20.90 -23.99 28.65
CA ALA A 303 21.83 -23.74 29.74
C ALA A 303 22.31 -22.25 29.75
N PRO A 304 22.57 -21.68 30.93
CA PRO A 304 23.10 -20.32 31.04
C PRO A 304 24.34 -20.11 30.18
N GLY A 305 24.35 -19.03 29.36
CA GLY A 305 25.47 -18.69 28.51
C GLY A 305 25.07 -17.99 27.21
N VAL A 306 25.99 -17.98 26.24
CA VAL A 306 25.84 -17.27 24.97
C VAL A 306 24.62 -17.77 24.18
N GLY A 307 24.38 -19.08 24.15
CA GLY A 307 23.22 -19.64 23.44
C GLY A 307 21.89 -19.16 24.00
N GLN A 308 21.75 -19.16 25.32
CA GLN A 308 20.54 -18.64 26.01
C GLN A 308 20.32 -17.16 25.70
N ALA A 309 21.39 -16.34 25.80
CA ALA A 309 21.31 -14.91 25.50
C ALA A 309 20.92 -14.63 24.03
N ILE A 310 21.46 -15.39 23.09
CA ILE A 310 21.11 -15.26 21.66
C ILE A 310 19.64 -15.63 21.43
N TRP A 311 19.16 -16.76 21.94
CA TRP A 311 17.75 -17.15 21.81
C TRP A 311 16.80 -16.11 22.43
N PHE A 312 17.15 -15.60 23.62
CA PHE A 312 16.38 -14.53 24.26
C PHE A 312 16.35 -13.27 23.38
N GLY A 313 17.52 -12.84 22.87
CA GLY A 313 17.62 -11.68 21.98
C GLY A 313 16.83 -11.83 20.69
N ILE A 314 16.82 -13.03 20.07
CA ILE A 314 15.98 -13.33 18.89
C ILE A 314 14.49 -13.22 19.27
N GLY A 315 14.09 -13.77 20.43
CA GLY A 315 12.72 -13.68 20.92
C GLY A 315 12.24 -12.24 21.07
N VAL A 316 13.07 -11.39 21.71
CA VAL A 316 12.80 -9.95 21.87
C VAL A 316 12.67 -9.27 20.49
N LEU A 317 13.66 -9.46 19.62
CA LEU A 317 13.70 -8.85 18.30
C LEU A 317 12.45 -9.16 17.47
N LEU A 318 11.98 -10.42 17.48
CA LEU A 318 10.84 -10.86 16.71
C LEU A 318 9.50 -10.37 17.30
N TRP A 319 9.37 -10.38 18.63
CA TRP A 319 8.16 -9.85 19.26
C TRP A 319 8.06 -8.33 19.12
N GLU A 320 9.17 -7.60 19.25
CA GLU A 320 9.21 -6.16 18.96
C GLU A 320 8.86 -5.89 17.50
N GLY A 321 9.42 -6.67 16.56
CA GLY A 321 9.08 -6.60 15.15
C GLY A 321 7.58 -6.77 14.90
N ALA A 322 6.98 -7.81 15.47
CA ALA A 322 5.54 -8.05 15.37
C ALA A 322 4.71 -6.91 15.96
N LEU A 323 5.12 -6.37 17.12
CA LEU A 323 4.44 -5.23 17.75
C LEU A 323 4.52 -3.98 16.89
N ILE A 324 5.69 -3.67 16.31
CA ILE A 324 5.89 -2.53 15.41
C ILE A 324 5.04 -2.71 14.14
N ASN A 325 5.00 -3.91 13.56
CA ASN A 325 4.21 -4.21 12.38
C ASN A 325 2.71 -4.10 12.64
N LEU A 326 2.23 -4.56 13.82
CA LEU A 326 0.82 -4.51 14.21
C LEU A 326 0.40 -3.15 14.76
N TYR A 327 1.35 -2.27 15.11
CA TYR A 327 1.03 -0.97 15.67
C TYR A 327 0.59 0.02 14.57
N PRO A 328 -0.67 0.50 14.59
CA PRO A 328 -1.23 1.24 13.47
C PRO A 328 -0.90 2.74 13.45
N PHE A 329 -0.37 3.30 14.57
CA PHE A 329 -0.21 4.74 14.76
C PHE A 329 1.24 5.20 14.68
N ASN A 330 1.98 4.76 13.66
CA ASN A 330 3.40 5.09 13.47
C ASN A 330 3.68 5.92 12.20
N PHE A 331 2.67 6.47 11.53
CA PHE A 331 2.74 7.14 10.22
C PHE A 331 3.23 6.26 9.05
N LEU A 332 3.49 4.97 9.28
CA LEU A 332 3.88 4.03 8.24
C LEU A 332 2.67 3.20 7.79
N GLU A 333 2.68 2.79 6.53
CA GLU A 333 1.66 1.87 5.99
C GLU A 333 2.13 0.43 6.22
N MET A 334 2.11 -0.01 7.48
CA MET A 334 2.42 -1.37 7.90
C MET A 334 1.13 -2.18 8.08
N ASP A 335 1.25 -3.47 8.40
CA ASP A 335 0.10 -4.38 8.49
C ASP A 335 -0.96 -3.89 9.48
N GLY A 336 -0.57 -3.41 10.65
CA GLY A 336 -1.48 -2.85 11.64
C GLY A 336 -2.27 -1.65 11.13
N TYR A 337 -1.64 -0.76 10.35
CA TYR A 337 -2.33 0.33 9.68
C TYR A 337 -3.36 -0.18 8.68
N ASN A 338 -3.00 -1.16 7.85
CA ASN A 338 -3.90 -1.74 6.84
C ASN A 338 -5.12 -2.39 7.52
N ILE A 339 -4.90 -3.13 8.61
CA ILE A 339 -5.97 -3.72 9.42
C ILE A 339 -6.94 -2.65 9.92
N VAL A 340 -6.44 -1.56 10.51
CA VAL A 340 -7.28 -0.46 11.02
C VAL A 340 -7.99 0.28 9.89
N ALA A 341 -7.31 0.56 8.78
CA ALA A 341 -7.89 1.21 7.60
C ALA A 341 -9.04 0.37 7.02
N ASP A 342 -8.88 -0.95 6.96
CA ASP A 342 -9.92 -1.88 6.52
C ASP A 342 -11.08 -1.99 7.52
N LEU A 343 -10.80 -2.06 8.82
CA LEU A 343 -11.84 -2.10 9.86
C LEU A 343 -12.68 -0.83 9.87
N LEU A 344 -12.07 0.33 9.62
CA LEU A 344 -12.75 1.62 9.53
C LEU A 344 -13.40 1.87 8.15
N ALA A 345 -13.18 0.99 7.16
CA ALA A 345 -13.57 1.18 5.76
C ALA A 345 -13.02 2.50 5.16
N MET A 346 -11.78 2.84 5.52
CA MET A 346 -11.07 4.05 5.08
C MET A 346 -9.70 3.68 4.49
N PRO A 347 -9.63 3.11 3.28
CA PRO A 347 -8.39 2.56 2.70
C PRO A 347 -7.30 3.63 2.48
N THR A 348 -7.66 4.90 2.44
CA THR A 348 -6.74 6.04 2.28
C THR A 348 -6.69 6.91 3.54
N LEU A 349 -6.95 6.34 4.74
CA LEU A 349 -7.04 7.06 6.02
C LEU A 349 -5.84 7.99 6.26
N ARG A 350 -4.61 7.49 6.12
CA ARG A 350 -3.39 8.28 6.34
C ARG A 350 -3.29 9.46 5.37
N GLN A 351 -3.52 9.22 4.08
CA GLN A 351 -3.44 10.28 3.06
C GLN A 351 -4.50 11.36 3.31
N GLN A 352 -5.73 10.95 3.62
CA GLN A 352 -6.82 11.88 3.95
C GLN A 352 -6.50 12.66 5.23
N ALA A 353 -6.00 12.01 6.27
CA ALA A 353 -5.62 12.65 7.52
C ALA A 353 -4.50 13.68 7.32
N LEU A 354 -3.45 13.34 6.58
CA LEU A 354 -2.35 14.26 6.27
C LEU A 354 -2.80 15.46 5.41
N THR A 355 -3.76 15.27 4.50
CA THR A 355 -4.32 16.38 3.70
C THR A 355 -5.26 17.26 4.51
N LEU A 356 -5.93 16.70 5.52
CA LEU A 356 -6.78 17.45 6.45
C LEU A 356 -5.95 18.35 7.40
N ALA A 357 -4.83 17.87 7.89
CA ALA A 357 -4.02 18.51 8.93
C ALA A 357 -3.73 20.01 8.69
N PRO A 358 -3.26 20.49 7.51
CA PRO A 358 -2.99 21.90 7.28
C PRO A 358 -4.25 22.78 7.30
N SER A 359 -5.42 22.19 7.05
CA SER A 359 -6.70 22.91 7.00
C SER A 359 -7.41 22.98 8.36
N LEU A 360 -7.03 22.13 9.32
CA LEU A 360 -7.67 22.02 10.64
C LEU A 360 -7.75 23.33 11.41
N PRO A 361 -6.68 24.13 11.57
CA PRO A 361 -6.76 25.37 12.35
C PRO A 361 -7.80 26.34 11.79
N ARG A 362 -7.85 26.48 10.44
CA ARG A 362 -8.80 27.37 9.77
C ARG A 362 -10.26 26.88 9.89
N ARG A 363 -10.46 25.55 9.90
CA ARG A 363 -11.80 24.94 10.03
C ARG A 363 -12.33 25.06 11.46
N LEU A 364 -11.50 24.85 12.46
CA LEU A 364 -11.84 25.02 13.87
C LEU A 364 -12.17 26.48 14.19
N LEU A 365 -11.39 27.44 13.69
CA LEU A 365 -11.66 28.87 13.86
C LEU A 365 -13.00 29.31 13.22
N ARG A 366 -13.43 28.63 12.16
CA ARG A 366 -14.70 28.93 11.48
C ARG A 366 -15.90 28.17 12.07
N MET A 367 -15.73 27.44 13.18
CA MET A 367 -16.77 26.61 13.82
C MET A 367 -17.53 25.70 12.84
N ARG A 368 -16.86 25.21 11.79
CA ARG A 368 -17.48 24.33 10.82
C ARG A 368 -17.70 22.96 11.43
N SER A 369 -18.91 22.42 11.32
CA SER A 369 -19.20 21.05 11.76
C SER A 369 -18.30 20.05 11.03
N LEU A 370 -17.62 19.20 11.79
CA LEU A 370 -16.77 18.14 11.25
C LEU A 370 -17.62 16.89 10.98
N GLN A 371 -17.33 16.21 9.87
CA GLN A 371 -17.92 14.92 9.54
C GLN A 371 -17.32 13.81 10.42
N ARG A 372 -18.01 12.67 10.51
CA ARG A 372 -17.54 11.54 11.31
C ARG A 372 -16.17 11.02 10.84
N SER A 373 -15.93 10.98 9.53
CA SER A 373 -14.63 10.59 8.95
C SER A 373 -13.52 11.56 9.34
N GLU A 374 -13.80 12.88 9.37
CA GLU A 374 -12.84 13.90 9.78
C GLU A 374 -12.42 13.74 11.26
N TRP A 375 -13.36 13.38 12.14
CA TRP A 375 -13.03 13.03 13.54
C TRP A 375 -12.14 11.82 13.67
N ILE A 376 -12.38 10.77 12.86
CA ILE A 376 -11.51 9.58 12.82
C ILE A 376 -10.11 9.97 12.34
N GLN A 377 -10.00 10.80 11.30
CA GLN A 377 -8.73 11.29 10.79
C GLN A 377 -7.94 12.10 11.82
N ILE A 378 -8.63 12.97 12.57
CA ILE A 378 -8.04 13.76 13.67
C ILE A 378 -7.56 12.84 14.79
N GLY A 379 -8.39 11.86 15.20
CA GLY A 379 -8.02 10.88 16.20
C GLY A 379 -6.79 10.06 15.78
N TYR A 380 -6.73 9.64 14.52
CA TYR A 380 -5.57 8.94 13.95
C TYR A 380 -4.30 9.81 14.04
N LEU A 381 -4.34 11.06 13.60
CA LEU A 381 -3.19 11.98 13.68
C LEU A 381 -2.75 12.22 15.12
N PHE A 382 -3.71 12.41 16.03
CA PHE A 382 -3.42 12.61 17.44
C PHE A 382 -2.70 11.39 18.04
N LEU A 383 -3.19 10.18 17.77
CA LEU A 383 -2.56 8.95 18.24
C LEU A 383 -1.16 8.75 17.63
N CYS A 384 -0.98 9.05 16.35
CA CYS A 384 0.35 9.03 15.71
C CYS A 384 1.31 10.01 16.38
N PHE A 385 0.86 11.24 16.67
CA PHE A 385 1.68 12.25 17.34
C PHE A 385 2.07 11.82 18.75
N VAL A 386 1.11 11.32 19.54
CA VAL A 386 1.36 10.82 20.90
C VAL A 386 2.36 9.65 20.85
N SER A 387 2.25 8.76 19.89
CA SER A 387 3.15 7.62 19.72
C SER A 387 4.59 8.07 19.46
N VAL A 388 4.77 9.02 18.54
CA VAL A 388 6.10 9.59 18.27
C VAL A 388 6.65 10.28 19.51
N LEU A 389 5.84 11.04 20.24
CA LEU A 389 6.25 11.70 21.47
C LEU A 389 6.70 10.72 22.55
N VAL A 390 5.91 9.65 22.77
CA VAL A 390 6.25 8.59 23.74
C VAL A 390 7.54 7.89 23.32
N TYR A 391 7.69 7.58 22.02
CA TYR A 391 8.92 6.96 21.51
C TYR A 391 10.15 7.86 21.73
N VAL A 392 10.05 9.14 21.40
CA VAL A 392 11.15 10.11 21.63
C VAL A 392 11.50 10.23 23.11
N ILE A 393 10.49 10.32 24.00
CA ILE A 393 10.73 10.41 25.45
C ILE A 393 11.40 9.12 25.95
N ALA A 394 10.91 7.95 25.54
CA ALA A 394 11.46 6.66 25.98
C ALA A 394 12.92 6.44 25.53
N HIS A 395 13.32 7.05 24.41
CA HIS A 395 14.67 6.91 23.85
C HIS A 395 15.52 8.18 24.00
N LEU A 396 15.10 9.13 24.87
CA LEU A 396 15.76 10.43 25.03
C LEU A 396 17.23 10.31 25.44
N ASP A 397 17.54 9.38 26.33
CA ASP A 397 18.91 9.15 26.80
C ASP A 397 19.80 8.53 25.70
N ALA A 398 19.23 7.61 24.87
CA ALA A 398 19.95 7.07 23.73
C ALA A 398 20.18 8.14 22.64
N LEU A 399 19.20 9.01 22.41
CA LEU A 399 19.33 10.13 21.48
C LEU A 399 20.35 11.17 21.95
N ARG A 400 20.39 11.48 23.26
CA ARG A 400 21.42 12.36 23.85
C ARG A 400 22.82 11.79 23.68
N ALA A 401 22.99 10.49 23.82
CA ALA A 401 24.28 9.83 23.60
C ALA A 401 24.78 9.93 22.15
N LEU A 402 23.87 10.05 21.18
CA LEU A 402 24.19 10.21 19.73
C LEU A 402 24.50 11.67 19.35
N LEU A 403 24.16 12.65 20.19
CA LEU A 403 24.35 14.08 19.93
C LEU A 403 25.35 14.65 20.95
N PRO A 404 26.67 14.43 20.79
CA PRO A 404 27.67 14.98 21.69
C PRO A 404 27.64 16.52 21.60
N GLY A 405 27.16 17.18 22.67
CA GLY A 405 27.04 18.65 22.78
C GLY A 405 25.67 19.16 23.27
N TRP A 406 24.76 18.28 23.60
CA TRP A 406 23.45 18.60 24.19
C TRP A 406 23.41 18.21 25.70
N ASN A 407 24.33 18.81 26.47
CA ASN A 407 24.30 18.76 27.94
C ASN A 407 23.58 19.99 28.48
#